data_df267db50d4670ebe7e05ff230e1f325
#
_entry.id   df267db50d4670ebe7e05ff230e1f325
#
_cell.length_a   1.000
_cell.length_b   1.000
_cell.length_c   1.000
_cell.angle_alpha   90.00
_cell.angle_beta   90.00
_cell.angle_gamma   90.00
#
_symmetry.space_group_name_H-M   'P 1'
#
loop_
_entity.id
_entity.type
_entity.pdbx_description
1 polymer ?
#
loop_
_entity_poly.entity_id
_entity_poly.type
_entity_poly.pdbx_seq_one_letter_code
_entity_poly.pdbx_strand_id
1 'polypeptide(L)'
;MPPSTISQETIPRPDFLTHFHRLSFVSGFSAPFIPTNTSSSPSHLFKFIYSNGFPSSLSSQRTRRPVFSCGLTFRSSKFHSLWNEYNRFLRFHCGLVPIGCAFNGFPSNRTNSVDDGNIVHEDDALPSEAAEVETPKKVLILMSDTGGGHRASAEAIKDAFNQEFGDEYQVFVTDLWTDHTPWPFNQLPRSYNFLVKHGTLWKMTYYGSVPRLVHQSNFAATSAFIAREVAKGLMKYQPDIIISVHPLMQHVPLRILRAKGLLDKIVFTTVVTDLSTCHPTWFHKSVTRCYCPSSDVAKRALKAGLQPNQIKVYGLPVRPSFVKPIQPMGELRRELGMNEELPAVLLMGGGEGMGPLEATARVLGEMLYSEILGEPIGQILVICGRNKKLANKLLAIDWKIPVQVKGFVTKMEECMGACNCIITKAGPGTIAESMISGLPLILNGYIAGQEVGNVPYVVDNGCGKFSKSPREIAKIVAEWFGSRSEELRAMSRNCLKLARPDAVFKIVHDLDELVRQRDLAPQYSCSASS
;
A
#
# COMPACT_ATOMS: atom_id res chain seq x y z
N MET A 1 -42.44 -32.53 -30.92
CA MET A 1 -42.02 -32.42 -29.52
C MET A 1 -41.10 -31.19 -29.40
N PRO A 2 -41.47 -30.10 -28.72
CA PRO A 2 -40.66 -28.92 -28.56
C PRO A 2 -39.72 -29.08 -27.33
N PRO A 3 -38.56 -28.40 -27.28
CA PRO A 3 -37.63 -28.51 -26.20
C PRO A 3 -38.03 -27.62 -25.01
N SER A 4 -37.78 -28.14 -23.81
CA SER A 4 -38.08 -27.58 -22.52
C SER A 4 -37.20 -26.35 -22.19
N THR A 5 -37.84 -25.26 -21.83
CA THR A 5 -37.27 -24.04 -21.27
C THR A 5 -36.77 -24.29 -19.84
N ILE A 6 -35.47 -24.03 -19.61
CA ILE A 6 -34.89 -23.96 -18.26
C ILE A 6 -35.03 -22.51 -17.77
N SER A 7 -35.81 -22.34 -16.71
CA SER A 7 -35.96 -21.08 -15.99
C SER A 7 -34.65 -20.71 -15.28
N GLN A 8 -34.13 -19.53 -15.59
CA GLN A 8 -33.03 -18.89 -14.80
C GLN A 8 -33.60 -18.34 -13.49
N GLU A 9 -33.20 -18.92 -12.37
CA GLU A 9 -33.38 -18.32 -11.04
C GLU A 9 -32.50 -17.08 -10.92
N THR A 10 -33.14 -15.92 -10.83
CA THR A 10 -32.52 -14.64 -10.50
C THR A 10 -32.20 -14.59 -9.02
N ILE A 11 -30.90 -14.67 -8.67
CA ILE A 11 -30.40 -14.42 -7.31
C ILE A 11 -30.59 -12.93 -7.01
N PRO A 12 -31.27 -12.53 -5.92
CA PRO A 12 -31.46 -11.13 -5.56
C PRO A 12 -30.11 -10.49 -5.17
N ARG A 13 -29.76 -9.38 -5.79
CA ARG A 13 -28.59 -8.54 -5.43
C ARG A 13 -28.88 -7.89 -4.07
N PRO A 14 -28.01 -8.05 -3.08
CA PRO A 14 -28.14 -7.31 -1.82
C PRO A 14 -27.89 -5.81 -2.05
N ASP A 15 -28.80 -4.99 -1.58
CA ASP A 15 -28.77 -3.52 -1.67
C ASP A 15 -27.57 -2.97 -0.87
N PHE A 16 -26.50 -2.62 -1.57
CA PHE A 16 -25.23 -2.13 -0.99
C PHE A 16 -25.39 -0.78 -0.28
N LEU A 17 -26.37 0.02 -0.65
CA LEU A 17 -26.66 1.33 -0.05
C LEU A 17 -27.18 1.25 1.39
N THR A 18 -27.96 0.22 1.74
CA THR A 18 -28.47 0.03 3.10
C THR A 18 -27.37 -0.36 4.09
N HIS A 19 -26.29 -1.02 3.62
CA HIS A 19 -25.17 -1.39 4.48
C HIS A 19 -24.22 -0.21 4.77
N PHE A 20 -24.09 0.75 3.85
CA PHE A 20 -23.26 1.95 4.06
C PHE A 20 -23.85 2.87 5.15
N HIS A 21 -25.17 2.99 5.21
CA HIS A 21 -25.85 3.72 6.29
C HIS A 21 -25.63 3.09 7.68
N ARG A 22 -25.51 1.77 7.76
CA ARG A 22 -25.23 1.09 9.04
C ARG A 22 -23.77 1.27 9.50
N LEU A 23 -22.81 1.34 8.59
CA LEU A 23 -21.41 1.62 8.92
C LEU A 23 -21.17 3.10 9.29
N SER A 24 -21.97 4.03 8.73
CA SER A 24 -21.93 5.46 9.07
C SER A 24 -22.60 5.78 10.41
N PHE A 25 -23.56 4.96 10.87
CA PHE A 25 -24.26 5.17 12.12
C PHE A 25 -23.44 4.84 13.38
N VAL A 26 -22.29 4.18 13.23
CA VAL A 26 -21.35 3.96 14.33
C VAL A 26 -20.52 5.22 14.64
N SER A 27 -20.46 6.19 13.71
CA SER A 27 -19.83 7.49 13.90
C SER A 27 -20.90 8.59 13.99
N GLY A 28 -21.61 8.71 15.12
CA GLY A 28 -22.70 9.66 15.33
C GLY A 28 -22.35 11.15 15.09
N PHE A 29 -22.24 11.55 13.84
CA PHE A 29 -22.17 12.95 13.41
C PHE A 29 -23.09 13.17 12.21
N SER A 30 -24.32 13.62 12.48
CA SER A 30 -25.17 14.25 11.49
C SER A 30 -24.74 15.72 11.36
N ALA A 31 -24.30 16.13 10.19
CA ALA A 31 -24.13 17.54 9.85
C ALA A 31 -25.50 18.18 9.59
N PRO A 32 -25.74 19.41 10.02
CA PRO A 32 -27.01 20.10 9.78
C PRO A 32 -27.16 20.47 8.30
N PHE A 33 -28.33 20.15 7.75
CA PHE A 33 -28.78 20.62 6.44
C PHE A 33 -29.02 22.12 6.49
N ILE A 34 -28.35 22.88 5.62
CA ILE A 34 -28.70 24.27 5.30
C ILE A 34 -29.31 24.26 3.88
N PRO A 35 -30.51 24.77 3.67
CA PRO A 35 -31.07 24.86 2.33
C PRO A 35 -30.45 26.04 1.60
N THR A 36 -29.82 25.78 0.44
CA THR A 36 -29.34 26.82 -0.46
C THR A 36 -30.27 26.94 -1.66
N ASN A 37 -31.07 28.01 -1.69
CA ASN A 37 -31.46 28.65 -2.93
C ASN A 37 -30.48 29.80 -3.15
N THR A 38 -29.70 29.74 -4.21
CA THR A 38 -29.40 30.79 -5.18
C THR A 38 -28.18 30.41 -6.03
N SER A 39 -28.32 30.60 -7.31
CA SER A 39 -27.35 30.42 -8.37
C SER A 39 -26.21 31.44 -8.29
N SER A 40 -24.96 31.02 -8.18
CA SER A 40 -23.76 31.72 -8.64
C SER A 40 -22.51 30.83 -8.63
N SER A 41 -21.68 31.03 -9.65
CA SER A 41 -20.50 30.22 -10.01
C SER A 41 -19.42 30.14 -8.93
N PRO A 42 -18.69 29.00 -8.81
CA PRO A 42 -17.66 28.82 -7.79
C PRO A 42 -16.25 29.14 -8.31
N SER A 43 -15.95 30.41 -8.62
CA SER A 43 -14.58 30.77 -9.04
C SER A 43 -13.74 31.59 -8.03
N HIS A 44 -14.25 31.88 -6.84
CA HIS A 44 -13.54 32.79 -5.90
C HIS A 44 -13.10 32.18 -4.55
N LEU A 45 -13.28 30.90 -4.29
CA LEU A 45 -12.95 30.34 -2.96
C LEU A 45 -11.56 29.69 -2.85
N PHE A 46 -10.76 29.64 -3.92
CA PHE A 46 -9.43 29.00 -3.92
C PHE A 46 -8.24 29.96 -3.82
N LYS A 47 -8.47 31.26 -3.69
CA LYS A 47 -7.37 32.26 -3.63
C LYS A 47 -6.93 32.71 -2.23
N PHE A 48 -7.51 32.17 -1.14
CA PHE A 48 -7.26 32.69 0.21
C PHE A 48 -6.29 31.89 1.08
N ILE A 49 -5.63 30.85 0.59
CA ILE A 49 -4.76 29.99 1.41
C ILE A 49 -3.26 30.12 1.09
N TYR A 50 -2.84 30.92 0.10
CA TYR A 50 -1.41 31.01 -0.30
C TYR A 50 -0.85 32.44 -0.42
N SER A 51 -1.15 33.32 0.52
CA SER A 51 -0.36 34.55 0.64
C SER A 51 -0.39 35.07 2.08
N ASN A 52 0.62 34.74 2.85
CA ASN A 52 1.14 35.63 3.89
C ASN A 52 2.59 35.25 4.18
N GLY A 53 3.48 36.06 3.61
CA GLY A 53 4.88 36.12 3.93
C GLY A 53 5.11 36.76 5.29
N PHE A 54 6.18 36.40 5.93
CA PHE A 54 6.68 36.95 7.19
C PHE A 54 7.19 38.39 7.02
N PRO A 55 6.99 39.26 8.01
CA PRO A 55 7.97 40.29 8.36
C PRO A 55 8.57 40.05 9.73
N SER A 56 9.89 40.19 9.79
CA SER A 56 10.71 40.27 10.99
C SER A 56 10.60 41.67 11.61
N SER A 57 10.42 41.79 12.92
CA SER A 57 11.20 42.59 13.85
C SER A 57 10.46 42.88 15.18
N LEU A 58 11.14 42.58 16.25
CA LEU A 58 11.23 43.13 17.61
C LEU A 58 10.23 44.20 18.11
N SER A 59 9.47 43.89 19.17
CA SER A 59 9.70 44.57 20.46
C SER A 59 8.75 44.05 21.55
N SER A 60 9.28 43.99 22.76
CA SER A 60 8.64 43.51 23.98
C SER A 60 7.52 44.45 24.44
N GLN A 61 6.36 43.89 24.80
CA GLN A 61 5.57 44.41 25.92
C GLN A 61 4.59 43.34 26.45
N ARG A 62 4.69 43.13 27.75
CA ARG A 62 3.78 42.33 28.57
C ARG A 62 2.37 42.95 28.55
N THR A 63 1.35 42.23 28.09
CA THR A 63 -0.02 42.51 28.51
C THR A 63 -0.80 41.19 28.66
N ARG A 64 -1.65 41.20 29.66
CA ARG A 64 -2.43 40.10 30.25
C ARG A 64 -3.33 39.40 29.24
N ARG A 65 -3.35 38.05 29.28
CA ARG A 65 -4.29 37.21 28.55
C ARG A 65 -5.70 37.36 29.15
N PRO A 66 -6.75 37.55 28.37
CA PRO A 66 -8.09 37.28 28.81
C PRO A 66 -8.35 35.77 28.76
N VAL A 67 -8.75 35.21 29.88
CA VAL A 67 -9.26 33.83 30.00
C VAL A 67 -10.69 33.82 29.44
N PHE A 68 -10.86 33.29 28.24
CA PHE A 68 -12.19 32.92 27.76
C PHE A 68 -12.50 31.52 28.27
N SER A 69 -13.26 31.45 29.35
CA SER A 69 -13.93 30.25 29.83
C SER A 69 -15.16 30.01 28.95
N CYS A 70 -15.03 29.12 27.95
CA CYS A 70 -16.20 28.59 27.24
C CYS A 70 -16.67 27.35 28.00
N GLY A 71 -17.61 27.55 28.92
CA GLY A 71 -18.27 26.49 29.66
C GLY A 71 -19.27 25.75 28.78
N LEU A 72 -18.83 24.74 28.05
CA LEU A 72 -19.71 23.71 27.49
C LEU A 72 -19.88 22.61 28.54
N THR A 73 -20.90 22.77 29.38
CA THR A 73 -21.42 21.70 30.24
C THR A 73 -22.15 20.67 29.38
N PHE A 74 -21.42 19.65 28.89
CA PHE A 74 -22.03 18.44 28.36
C PHE A 74 -22.72 17.69 29.50
N ARG A 75 -24.05 17.54 29.43
CA ARG A 75 -24.80 16.66 30.31
C ARG A 75 -24.34 15.20 30.15
N SER A 76 -23.49 14.80 31.06
CA SER A 76 -22.70 13.56 31.12
C SER A 76 -23.51 12.28 31.25
N SER A 77 -24.81 12.30 31.47
CA SER A 77 -25.55 11.07 31.84
C SER A 77 -25.83 10.10 30.68
N LYS A 78 -26.08 10.61 29.49
CA LYS A 78 -26.33 9.73 28.31
C LYS A 78 -25.08 9.10 27.73
N PHE A 79 -23.93 9.79 27.81
CA PHE A 79 -22.67 9.25 27.33
C PHE A 79 -22.14 8.14 28.25
N HIS A 80 -22.29 8.31 29.56
CA HIS A 80 -21.94 7.26 30.54
C HIS A 80 -22.83 6.04 30.44
N SER A 81 -24.13 6.21 30.18
CA SER A 81 -25.06 5.10 29.96
C SER A 81 -24.71 4.30 28.71
N LEU A 82 -24.47 4.96 27.56
CA LEU A 82 -24.05 4.33 26.33
C LEU A 82 -22.66 3.66 26.44
N TRP A 83 -21.72 4.27 27.18
CA TRP A 83 -20.42 3.68 27.45
C TRP A 83 -20.49 2.45 28.35
N ASN A 84 -21.38 2.46 29.35
CA ASN A 84 -21.61 1.31 30.22
C ASN A 84 -22.36 0.17 29.50
N GLU A 85 -23.32 0.49 28.64
CA GLU A 85 -23.99 -0.49 27.77
C GLU A 85 -23.04 -1.10 26.75
N TYR A 86 -22.17 -0.31 26.14
CA TYR A 86 -21.11 -0.77 25.24
C TYR A 86 -20.11 -1.68 25.96
N ASN A 87 -19.66 -1.32 27.16
CA ASN A 87 -18.78 -2.16 27.97
C ASN A 87 -19.48 -3.46 28.46
N ARG A 88 -20.78 -3.41 28.70
CA ARG A 88 -21.59 -4.58 29.04
C ARG A 88 -21.74 -5.53 27.85
N PHE A 89 -21.98 -4.98 26.66
CA PHE A 89 -21.98 -5.72 25.39
C PHE A 89 -20.64 -6.39 25.12
N LEU A 90 -19.53 -5.70 25.31
CA LEU A 90 -18.17 -6.26 25.17
C LEU A 90 -17.90 -7.41 26.15
N ARG A 91 -18.39 -7.34 27.39
CA ARG A 91 -18.25 -8.42 28.40
C ARG A 91 -19.05 -9.66 28.02
N PHE A 92 -20.25 -9.48 27.51
CA PHE A 92 -21.15 -10.60 27.19
C PHE A 92 -20.84 -11.30 25.86
N HIS A 93 -20.38 -10.57 24.84
CA HIS A 93 -20.23 -11.11 23.48
C HIS A 93 -18.80 -11.39 23.07
N CYS A 94 -17.78 -10.81 23.72
CA CYS A 94 -16.38 -10.94 23.32
C CYS A 94 -15.50 -11.74 24.30
N GLY A 95 -16.00 -12.18 25.45
CA GLY A 95 -15.20 -12.90 26.45
C GLY A 95 -13.94 -12.15 26.90
N LEU A 96 -13.93 -10.82 26.81
CA LEU A 96 -12.81 -9.97 27.22
C LEU A 96 -12.98 -9.63 28.69
N VAL A 97 -12.09 -10.17 29.51
CA VAL A 97 -11.89 -9.75 30.90
C VAL A 97 -11.40 -8.29 30.90
N PRO A 98 -11.93 -7.40 31.75
CA PRO A 98 -11.46 -6.01 31.83
C PRO A 98 -10.00 -5.99 32.24
N ILE A 99 -9.21 -5.15 31.55
CA ILE A 99 -7.84 -4.86 31.93
C ILE A 99 -7.89 -4.01 33.20
N GLY A 100 -7.68 -4.67 34.30
CA GLY A 100 -7.59 -4.09 35.63
C GLY A 100 -8.05 -5.09 36.70
N CYS A 101 -7.09 -5.60 37.47
CA CYS A 101 -7.19 -6.36 38.70
C CYS A 101 -6.93 -7.86 38.64
N ALA A 102 -5.84 -8.20 39.31
CA ALA A 102 -5.52 -9.38 40.10
C ALA A 102 -5.19 -10.70 39.38
N PHE A 103 -3.93 -10.94 39.26
CA PHE A 103 -3.34 -12.28 39.29
C PHE A 103 -3.63 -12.93 40.65
N ASN A 104 -4.29 -14.07 40.64
CA ASN A 104 -4.13 -15.08 41.70
C ASN A 104 -4.49 -16.47 41.14
N GLY A 105 -3.52 -17.37 41.25
CA GLY A 105 -3.71 -18.80 41.52
C GLY A 105 -3.93 -19.71 40.31
N PHE A 106 -2.88 -20.32 39.81
CA PHE A 106 -2.94 -21.61 39.16
C PHE A 106 -2.85 -22.72 40.23
N PRO A 107 -3.71 -23.75 40.20
CA PRO A 107 -3.48 -24.95 40.99
C PRO A 107 -2.53 -25.91 40.26
N SER A 108 -1.46 -26.28 40.92
CA SER A 108 -0.57 -27.37 40.53
C SER A 108 -1.25 -28.71 40.83
N ASN A 109 -1.40 -29.58 39.83
CA ASN A 109 -1.66 -30.98 40.06
C ASN A 109 -0.35 -31.74 39.88
N ARG A 110 0.16 -32.19 41.03
CA ARG A 110 1.11 -33.30 41.13
C ARG A 110 0.33 -34.61 41.04
N THR A 111 0.75 -35.52 40.18
CA THR A 111 0.55 -36.95 40.39
C THR A 111 1.89 -37.63 40.32
N ASN A 112 2.25 -38.19 41.46
CA ASN A 112 3.36 -39.16 41.62
C ASN A 112 2.97 -40.49 40.99
N SER A 113 3.89 -41.14 40.32
CA SER A 113 4.01 -42.61 40.35
C SER A 113 5.48 -42.97 40.26
N VAL A 114 5.86 -43.74 41.25
CA VAL A 114 7.13 -44.45 41.53
C VAL A 114 7.08 -45.75 40.74
N ASP A 115 8.18 -46.19 40.15
CA ASP A 115 8.94 -47.47 40.36
C ASP A 115 9.78 -47.78 39.11
N ASP A 116 10.94 -48.03 39.36
CA ASP A 116 11.88 -49.11 39.62
C ASP A 116 12.79 -49.48 38.43
N GLY A 117 14.05 -49.27 38.66
CA GLY A 117 15.21 -50.13 38.48
C GLY A 117 15.54 -50.70 37.10
N ASN A 118 16.60 -50.17 36.46
CA ASN A 118 17.76 -51.02 36.16
C ASN A 118 18.99 -50.20 35.72
N ILE A 119 20.12 -50.50 36.38
CA ILE A 119 21.47 -50.00 36.09
C ILE A 119 22.07 -50.91 35.01
N VAL A 120 22.53 -50.29 33.89
CA VAL A 120 23.58 -50.85 33.04
C VAL A 120 24.56 -49.75 32.69
N HIS A 121 25.82 -49.98 33.03
CA HIS A 121 27.03 -49.24 32.73
C HIS A 121 27.41 -49.34 31.23
N GLU A 122 28.22 -48.35 30.81
CA GLU A 122 29.15 -48.30 29.66
C GLU A 122 28.59 -47.44 28.50
N ASP A 123 29.24 -46.46 27.92
CA ASP A 123 30.64 -46.13 27.73
C ASP A 123 30.74 -44.64 27.35
N ASP A 124 31.84 -43.99 27.66
CA ASP A 124 32.25 -42.67 27.27
C ASP A 124 32.28 -42.50 25.74
N ALA A 125 31.30 -41.78 25.20
CA ALA A 125 31.42 -41.10 23.90
C ALA A 125 31.17 -39.61 24.14
N LEU A 126 32.23 -38.82 23.93
CA LEU A 126 32.17 -37.37 23.84
C LEU A 126 30.97 -36.96 22.96
N PRO A 127 30.10 -36.05 23.41
CA PRO A 127 29.10 -35.46 22.51
C PRO A 127 29.85 -34.65 21.46
N SER A 128 29.81 -35.11 20.21
CA SER A 128 30.06 -34.24 19.08
C SER A 128 29.12 -33.02 19.24
N GLU A 129 29.65 -31.81 19.20
CA GLU A 129 28.86 -30.59 19.05
C GLU A 129 27.95 -30.79 17.83
N ALA A 130 26.74 -31.24 18.09
CA ALA A 130 25.66 -31.14 17.11
C ALA A 130 25.48 -29.64 16.91
N ALA A 131 25.89 -29.15 15.77
CA ALA A 131 25.57 -27.78 15.32
C ALA A 131 24.06 -27.60 15.54
N GLU A 132 23.67 -26.73 16.46
CA GLU A 132 22.27 -26.33 16.63
C GLU A 132 21.80 -25.85 15.27
N VAL A 133 20.95 -26.62 14.61
CA VAL A 133 20.29 -26.20 13.38
C VAL A 133 19.39 -25.03 13.77
N GLU A 134 19.88 -23.80 13.56
CA GLU A 134 19.09 -22.60 13.82
C GLU A 134 17.78 -22.69 13.03
N THR A 135 16.66 -22.67 13.73
CA THR A 135 15.35 -22.69 13.09
C THR A 135 15.15 -21.39 12.31
N PRO A 136 14.64 -21.46 11.04
CA PRO A 136 14.44 -20.27 10.22
C PRO A 136 13.60 -19.20 10.93
N LYS A 137 14.03 -17.95 10.86
CA LYS A 137 13.27 -16.81 11.40
C LYS A 137 12.04 -16.54 10.55
N LYS A 138 10.92 -16.23 11.18
CA LYS A 138 9.62 -16.10 10.51
C LYS A 138 9.27 -14.66 10.28
N VAL A 139 9.11 -14.31 9.02
CA VAL A 139 8.70 -12.98 8.55
C VAL A 139 7.23 -13.02 8.10
N LEU A 140 6.39 -12.16 8.67
CA LEU A 140 5.00 -12.02 8.29
C LEU A 140 4.76 -10.66 7.63
N ILE A 141 4.45 -10.65 6.33
CA ILE A 141 4.14 -9.43 5.57
C ILE A 141 2.63 -9.25 5.52
N LEU A 142 2.14 -8.14 6.09
CA LEU A 142 0.73 -7.77 6.14
C LEU A 142 0.40 -6.82 5.00
N MET A 143 -0.47 -7.25 4.10
CA MET A 143 -0.94 -6.45 2.99
C MET A 143 -2.47 -6.52 2.84
N SER A 144 -3.04 -5.80 1.88
CA SER A 144 -4.41 -5.99 1.38
C SER A 144 -4.45 -5.84 -0.14
N ASP A 145 -5.29 -6.62 -0.80
CA ASP A 145 -5.49 -6.61 -2.26
C ASP A 145 -6.30 -5.39 -2.75
N THR A 146 -5.97 -4.23 -2.22
CA THR A 146 -6.54 -2.95 -2.64
C THR A 146 -5.70 -2.34 -3.77
N GLY A 147 -5.99 -2.73 -5.02
CA GLY A 147 -5.36 -2.15 -6.22
C GLY A 147 -4.05 -2.79 -6.70
N GLY A 148 -3.56 -3.87 -6.10
CA GLY A 148 -2.41 -4.66 -6.58
C GLY A 148 -1.01 -4.12 -6.25
N GLY A 149 -0.85 -2.83 -5.93
CA GLY A 149 0.46 -2.24 -5.61
C GLY A 149 1.06 -2.76 -4.29
N HIS A 150 0.23 -2.92 -3.26
CA HIS A 150 0.65 -3.45 -1.96
C HIS A 150 1.12 -4.92 -2.05
N ARG A 151 0.41 -5.74 -2.84
CA ARG A 151 0.83 -7.12 -3.11
C ARG A 151 2.17 -7.16 -3.85
N ALA A 152 2.35 -6.33 -4.88
CA ALA A 152 3.61 -6.27 -5.63
C ALA A 152 4.80 -5.91 -4.72
N SER A 153 4.61 -4.96 -3.78
CA SER A 153 5.62 -4.61 -2.78
C SER A 153 5.88 -5.73 -1.77
N ALA A 154 4.82 -6.43 -1.34
CA ALA A 154 4.96 -7.58 -0.43
C ALA A 154 5.76 -8.73 -1.06
N GLU A 155 5.41 -9.08 -2.31
CA GLU A 155 6.14 -10.12 -3.06
C GLU A 155 7.57 -9.69 -3.35
N ALA A 156 7.82 -8.41 -3.69
CA ALA A 156 9.18 -7.89 -3.89
C ALA A 156 10.05 -8.05 -2.63
N ILE A 157 9.52 -7.76 -1.45
CA ILE A 157 10.23 -7.94 -0.17
C ILE A 157 10.49 -9.44 0.10
N LYS A 158 9.50 -10.30 -0.15
CA LYS A 158 9.65 -11.75 -0.02
C LYS A 158 10.74 -12.28 -0.95
N ASP A 159 10.71 -11.89 -2.24
CA ASP A 159 11.70 -12.31 -3.22
C ASP A 159 13.12 -11.85 -2.83
N ALA A 160 13.25 -10.63 -2.26
CA ALA A 160 14.52 -10.12 -1.78
C ALA A 160 15.04 -10.91 -0.56
N PHE A 161 14.19 -11.27 0.40
CA PHE A 161 14.59 -12.16 1.51
C PHE A 161 15.08 -13.50 1.00
N ASN A 162 14.34 -14.13 0.09
CA ASN A 162 14.71 -15.42 -0.47
C ASN A 162 16.04 -15.35 -1.25
N GLN A 163 16.30 -14.21 -1.94
CA GLN A 163 17.51 -14.02 -2.71
C GLN A 163 18.75 -13.77 -1.84
N GLU A 164 18.59 -12.96 -0.75
CA GLU A 164 19.73 -12.53 0.08
C GLU A 164 20.07 -13.52 1.19
N PHE A 165 19.06 -14.20 1.75
CA PHE A 165 19.20 -15.00 2.96
C PHE A 165 18.76 -16.47 2.80
N GLY A 166 18.18 -16.84 1.65
CA GLY A 166 17.76 -18.21 1.38
C GLY A 166 16.86 -18.77 2.48
N ASP A 167 17.28 -19.91 3.06
CA ASP A 167 16.51 -20.66 4.07
C ASP A 167 16.64 -20.09 5.50
N GLU A 168 17.44 -19.03 5.73
CA GLU A 168 17.52 -18.39 7.05
C GLU A 168 16.19 -17.75 7.45
N TYR A 169 15.35 -17.39 6.48
CA TYR A 169 14.05 -16.75 6.67
C TYR A 169 12.92 -17.50 6.02
N GLN A 170 11.85 -17.75 6.78
CA GLN A 170 10.57 -18.23 6.25
C GLN A 170 9.58 -17.06 6.11
N VAL A 171 9.27 -16.66 4.88
CA VAL A 171 8.47 -15.45 4.60
C VAL A 171 7.03 -15.78 4.21
N PHE A 172 6.08 -15.28 4.98
CA PHE A 172 4.65 -15.40 4.77
C PHE A 172 4.06 -14.06 4.31
N VAL A 173 3.19 -14.07 3.30
CA VAL A 173 2.42 -12.91 2.85
C VAL A 173 0.93 -13.19 3.08
N THR A 174 0.22 -12.30 3.76
CA THR A 174 -1.21 -12.48 4.07
C THR A 174 -2.00 -11.18 3.87
N ASP A 175 -3.21 -11.31 3.31
CA ASP A 175 -4.23 -10.26 3.39
C ASP A 175 -4.94 -10.39 4.74
N LEU A 176 -4.41 -9.67 5.75
CA LEU A 176 -4.86 -9.77 7.13
C LEU A 176 -6.38 -9.58 7.29
N TRP A 177 -6.98 -8.66 6.51
CA TRP A 177 -8.41 -8.40 6.60
C TRP A 177 -9.23 -9.49 5.94
N THR A 178 -8.87 -9.89 4.73
CA THR A 178 -9.61 -10.91 3.99
C THR A 178 -9.52 -12.28 4.66
N ASP A 179 -8.32 -12.66 5.13
CA ASP A 179 -8.05 -14.02 5.60
C ASP A 179 -8.38 -14.22 7.09
N HIS A 180 -8.35 -13.13 7.89
CA HIS A 180 -8.38 -13.23 9.35
C HIS A 180 -9.39 -12.32 10.03
N THR A 181 -10.41 -11.81 9.30
CA THR A 181 -11.48 -11.05 9.91
C THR A 181 -12.86 -11.54 9.47
N PRO A 182 -13.90 -11.41 10.34
CA PRO A 182 -15.26 -11.77 9.99
C PRO A 182 -15.90 -10.72 9.06
N TRP A 183 -17.01 -11.09 8.44
CA TRP A 183 -17.85 -10.13 7.75
C TRP A 183 -18.33 -9.02 8.72
N PRO A 184 -18.38 -7.74 8.32
CA PRO A 184 -18.12 -7.19 6.97
C PRO A 184 -16.65 -6.81 6.68
N PHE A 185 -15.73 -6.96 7.63
CA PHE A 185 -14.36 -6.47 7.54
C PHE A 185 -13.52 -7.19 6.47
N ASN A 186 -13.82 -8.47 6.21
CA ASN A 186 -13.18 -9.25 5.14
C ASN A 186 -13.54 -8.78 3.71
N GLN A 187 -14.47 -7.80 3.55
CA GLN A 187 -14.85 -7.25 2.25
C GLN A 187 -14.10 -5.95 1.91
N LEU A 188 -13.05 -5.60 2.67
CA LEU A 188 -12.31 -4.36 2.48
C LEU A 188 -11.80 -4.16 1.02
N PRO A 189 -11.20 -5.14 0.32
CA PRO A 189 -10.76 -4.97 -1.06
C PRO A 189 -11.92 -4.67 -2.02
N ARG A 190 -13.07 -5.32 -1.84
CA ARG A 190 -14.27 -5.07 -2.66
C ARG A 190 -14.83 -3.67 -2.42
N SER A 191 -14.89 -3.25 -1.15
CA SER A 191 -15.35 -1.90 -0.78
C SER A 191 -14.44 -0.82 -1.33
N TYR A 192 -13.13 -1.01 -1.27
CA TYR A 192 -12.14 -0.11 -1.87
C TYR A 192 -12.34 0.00 -3.38
N ASN A 193 -12.44 -1.12 -4.10
CA ASN A 193 -12.63 -1.13 -5.55
C ASN A 193 -13.94 -0.42 -5.96
N PHE A 194 -15.00 -0.57 -5.19
CA PHE A 194 -16.24 0.17 -5.39
C PHE A 194 -16.05 1.68 -5.20
N LEU A 195 -15.44 2.09 -4.09
CA LEU A 195 -15.22 3.50 -3.76
C LEU A 195 -14.34 4.22 -4.80
N VAL A 196 -13.25 3.58 -5.23
CA VAL A 196 -12.34 4.17 -6.24
C VAL A 196 -13.04 4.38 -7.60
N LYS A 197 -13.95 3.48 -7.98
CA LYS A 197 -14.79 3.64 -9.18
C LYS A 197 -15.76 4.82 -9.05
N HIS A 198 -16.15 5.19 -7.82
CA HIS A 198 -17.03 6.31 -7.53
C HIS A 198 -16.23 7.46 -6.89
N GLY A 199 -15.46 8.19 -7.70
CA GLY A 199 -14.45 9.14 -7.27
C GLY A 199 -14.90 10.20 -6.24
N THR A 200 -16.17 10.62 -6.24
CA THR A 200 -16.72 11.53 -5.22
C THR A 200 -16.81 10.86 -3.86
N LEU A 201 -17.34 9.62 -3.80
CA LEU A 201 -17.42 8.84 -2.56
C LEU A 201 -16.02 8.52 -2.03
N TRP A 202 -15.09 8.20 -2.91
CA TRP A 202 -13.71 7.97 -2.53
C TRP A 202 -13.08 9.22 -1.90
N LYS A 203 -13.24 10.40 -2.51
CA LYS A 203 -12.75 11.66 -1.94
C LYS A 203 -13.32 11.93 -0.56
N MET A 204 -14.62 11.76 -0.37
CA MET A 204 -15.27 11.94 0.93
C MET A 204 -14.70 10.98 1.99
N THR A 205 -14.55 9.70 1.65
CA THR A 205 -13.98 8.69 2.54
C THR A 205 -12.52 8.98 2.87
N TYR A 206 -11.70 9.26 1.86
CA TYR A 206 -10.28 9.53 2.03
C TYR A 206 -10.04 10.78 2.91
N TYR A 207 -10.58 11.93 2.51
CA TYR A 207 -10.36 13.18 3.24
C TYR A 207 -11.11 13.23 4.58
N GLY A 208 -12.27 12.60 4.69
CA GLY A 208 -13.02 12.49 5.94
C GLY A 208 -12.31 11.65 7.01
N SER A 209 -11.45 10.70 6.62
CA SER A 209 -10.66 9.89 7.54
C SER A 209 -9.29 10.47 7.91
N VAL A 210 -8.85 11.57 7.27
CA VAL A 210 -7.56 12.25 7.58
C VAL A 210 -7.49 12.78 9.02
N PRO A 211 -8.55 13.40 9.61
CA PRO A 211 -8.45 13.92 10.97
C PRO A 211 -8.10 12.83 11.98
N ARG A 212 -7.11 13.10 12.83
CA ARG A 212 -6.55 12.12 13.77
C ARG A 212 -7.61 11.49 14.69
N LEU A 213 -8.54 12.28 15.19
CA LEU A 213 -9.63 11.78 16.04
C LEU A 213 -10.51 10.77 15.29
N VAL A 214 -10.81 11.02 14.02
CA VAL A 214 -11.68 10.14 13.21
C VAL A 214 -11.02 8.79 12.99
N HIS A 215 -9.81 8.76 12.44
CA HIS A 215 -9.18 7.46 12.16
C HIS A 215 -8.78 6.71 13.44
N GLN A 216 -8.36 7.41 14.52
CA GLN A 216 -8.06 6.74 15.79
C GLN A 216 -9.30 6.14 16.44
N SER A 217 -10.45 6.84 16.41
CA SER A 217 -11.72 6.32 16.91
C SER A 217 -12.19 5.12 16.10
N ASN A 218 -12.08 5.19 14.75
CA ASN A 218 -12.38 4.08 13.87
C ASN A 218 -11.54 2.84 14.18
N PHE A 219 -10.23 2.99 14.34
CA PHE A 219 -9.36 1.86 14.70
C PHE A 219 -9.64 1.33 16.10
N ALA A 220 -10.01 2.19 17.05
CA ALA A 220 -10.39 1.76 18.38
C ALA A 220 -11.67 0.91 18.35
N ALA A 221 -12.70 1.38 17.64
CA ALA A 221 -13.95 0.66 17.47
C ALA A 221 -13.73 -0.65 16.69
N THR A 222 -13.06 -0.60 15.55
CA THR A 222 -12.76 -1.78 14.74
C THR A 222 -11.98 -2.83 15.54
N SER A 223 -10.96 -2.41 16.31
CA SER A 223 -10.19 -3.33 17.16
C SER A 223 -11.06 -4.09 18.14
N ALA A 224 -12.09 -3.45 18.71
CA ALA A 224 -12.98 -4.13 19.64
C ALA A 224 -13.72 -5.32 19.03
N PHE A 225 -14.01 -5.26 17.72
CA PHE A 225 -14.72 -6.33 17.01
C PHE A 225 -13.81 -7.42 16.45
N ILE A 226 -12.62 -7.05 15.96
CA ILE A 226 -11.79 -7.98 15.19
C ILE A 226 -10.50 -8.41 15.89
N ALA A 227 -10.12 -7.80 17.03
CA ALA A 227 -8.83 -8.05 17.68
C ALA A 227 -8.58 -9.53 18.00
N ARG A 228 -9.61 -10.27 18.38
CA ARG A 228 -9.50 -11.70 18.71
C ARG A 228 -9.09 -12.53 17.48
N GLU A 229 -9.78 -12.32 16.36
CA GLU A 229 -9.54 -13.09 15.15
C GLU A 229 -8.21 -12.67 14.50
N VAL A 230 -7.92 -11.37 14.47
CA VAL A 230 -6.61 -10.86 14.03
C VAL A 230 -5.48 -11.41 14.92
N ALA A 231 -5.66 -11.48 16.24
CA ALA A 231 -4.68 -12.06 17.15
C ALA A 231 -4.40 -13.53 16.83
N LYS A 232 -5.45 -14.34 16.58
CA LYS A 232 -5.30 -15.73 16.14
C LYS A 232 -4.52 -15.81 14.83
N GLY A 233 -4.88 -14.98 13.84
CA GLY A 233 -4.20 -14.91 12.55
C GLY A 233 -2.72 -14.57 12.68
N LEU A 234 -2.36 -13.57 13.47
CA LEU A 234 -0.97 -13.18 13.70
C LEU A 234 -0.17 -14.29 14.42
N MET A 235 -0.75 -14.85 15.49
CA MET A 235 -0.05 -15.88 16.30
C MET A 235 0.07 -17.22 15.59
N LYS A 236 -0.74 -17.52 14.58
CA LYS A 236 -0.62 -18.71 13.73
C LYS A 236 0.77 -18.82 13.10
N TYR A 237 1.35 -17.68 12.71
CA TYR A 237 2.65 -17.63 12.03
C TYR A 237 3.83 -17.56 13.00
N GLN A 238 3.61 -17.22 14.28
CA GLN A 238 4.67 -17.02 15.28
C GLN A 238 5.83 -16.14 14.74
N PRO A 239 5.55 -14.91 14.25
CA PRO A 239 6.53 -14.14 13.52
C PRO A 239 7.59 -13.51 14.46
N ASP A 240 8.85 -13.50 14.01
CA ASP A 240 9.93 -12.69 14.57
C ASP A 240 9.90 -11.27 14.04
N ILE A 241 9.48 -11.13 12.78
CA ILE A 241 9.33 -9.86 12.07
C ILE A 241 7.92 -9.74 11.51
N ILE A 242 7.28 -8.58 11.72
CA ILE A 242 6.04 -8.20 11.05
C ILE A 242 6.31 -6.96 10.20
N ILE A 243 5.99 -7.05 8.90
CA ILE A 243 6.13 -5.95 7.94
C ILE A 243 4.76 -5.53 7.44
N SER A 244 4.34 -4.30 7.74
CA SER A 244 3.11 -3.74 7.18
C SER A 244 3.41 -2.97 5.89
N VAL A 245 2.86 -3.42 4.77
CA VAL A 245 2.93 -2.72 3.48
C VAL A 245 1.60 -2.05 3.09
N HIS A 246 0.69 -1.86 4.07
CA HIS A 246 -0.62 -1.26 3.83
C HIS A 246 -1.02 -0.33 4.99
N PRO A 247 -1.64 0.86 4.74
CA PRO A 247 -1.90 1.87 5.77
C PRO A 247 -2.86 1.44 6.88
N LEU A 248 -3.67 0.41 6.65
CA LEU A 248 -4.64 -0.08 7.63
C LEU A 248 -4.14 -1.31 8.42
N MET A 249 -2.94 -1.85 8.12
CA MET A 249 -2.47 -3.12 8.66
C MET A 249 -1.56 -3.00 9.91
N GLN A 250 -1.44 -1.82 10.51
CA GLN A 250 -0.52 -1.62 11.64
C GLN A 250 -1.23 -1.30 12.95
N HIS A 251 -2.31 -0.53 12.92
CA HIS A 251 -2.93 -0.03 14.16
C HIS A 251 -3.52 -1.14 15.04
N VAL A 252 -4.25 -2.08 14.44
CA VAL A 252 -4.86 -3.21 15.17
C VAL A 252 -3.79 -4.21 15.63
N PRO A 253 -2.86 -4.70 14.75
CA PRO A 253 -1.77 -5.57 15.18
C PRO A 253 -0.92 -4.99 16.31
N LEU A 254 -0.49 -3.73 16.21
CA LEU A 254 0.33 -3.10 17.27
C LEU A 254 -0.40 -3.00 18.62
N ARG A 255 -1.73 -2.79 18.61
CA ARG A 255 -2.54 -2.84 19.83
C ARG A 255 -2.56 -4.25 20.45
N ILE A 256 -2.70 -5.27 19.62
CA ILE A 256 -2.69 -6.67 20.05
C ILE A 256 -1.33 -7.04 20.64
N LEU A 257 -0.24 -6.72 19.94
CA LEU A 257 1.11 -7.02 20.40
C LEU A 257 1.41 -6.32 21.73
N ARG A 258 1.01 -5.05 21.88
CA ARG A 258 1.14 -4.32 23.15
C ARG A 258 0.35 -5.00 24.28
N ALA A 259 -0.90 -5.38 24.03
CA ALA A 259 -1.76 -6.02 25.03
C ALA A 259 -1.22 -7.41 25.44
N LYS A 260 -0.46 -8.08 24.58
CA LYS A 260 0.19 -9.37 24.84
C LYS A 260 1.61 -9.26 25.39
N GLY A 261 2.17 -8.04 25.55
CA GLY A 261 3.58 -7.86 25.96
C GLY A 261 4.59 -8.36 24.93
N LEU A 262 4.24 -8.33 23.63
CA LEU A 262 5.07 -8.84 22.54
C LEU A 262 5.76 -7.75 21.71
N LEU A 263 5.53 -6.45 22.01
CA LEU A 263 6.12 -5.36 21.24
C LEU A 263 7.65 -5.36 21.26
N ASP A 264 8.25 -5.76 22.38
CA ASP A 264 9.71 -5.80 22.52
C ASP A 264 10.31 -7.10 21.98
N LYS A 265 9.46 -8.12 21.74
CA LYS A 265 9.87 -9.44 21.24
C LYS A 265 9.78 -9.59 19.74
N ILE A 266 8.94 -8.78 19.08
CA ILE A 266 8.68 -8.86 17.64
C ILE A 266 9.10 -7.54 16.99
N VAL A 267 9.93 -7.61 15.96
CA VAL A 267 10.28 -6.43 15.13
C VAL A 267 9.07 -6.08 14.27
N PHE A 268 8.40 -4.96 14.58
CA PHE A 268 7.27 -4.48 13.79
C PHE A 268 7.66 -3.26 12.97
N THR A 269 7.56 -3.38 11.64
CA THR A 269 7.96 -2.31 10.72
C THR A 269 6.85 -1.94 9.75
N THR A 270 6.93 -0.71 9.24
CA THR A 270 6.06 -0.21 8.16
C THR A 270 6.90 0.13 6.95
N VAL A 271 6.53 -0.40 5.80
CA VAL A 271 7.07 -0.01 4.49
C VAL A 271 6.00 0.79 3.76
N VAL A 272 6.19 2.11 3.67
CA VAL A 272 5.22 2.99 3.00
C VAL A 272 5.34 2.83 1.49
N THR A 273 4.25 2.40 0.86
CA THR A 273 4.19 2.16 -0.59
C THR A 273 3.51 3.29 -1.38
N ASP A 274 3.15 4.39 -0.72
CA ASP A 274 2.71 5.65 -1.35
C ASP A 274 3.92 6.57 -1.57
N LEU A 275 4.19 7.00 -2.81
CA LEU A 275 5.45 7.64 -3.20
C LEU A 275 5.65 9.06 -2.65
N SER A 276 4.60 9.90 -2.62
CA SER A 276 4.70 11.32 -2.22
C SER A 276 3.58 11.78 -1.30
N THR A 277 2.31 11.57 -1.68
CA THR A 277 1.16 11.80 -0.80
C THR A 277 0.77 10.49 -0.16
N CYS A 278 0.71 10.47 1.18
CA CYS A 278 0.29 9.30 1.93
C CYS A 278 -0.71 9.68 3.01
N HIS A 279 -1.60 8.73 3.33
CA HIS A 279 -2.59 8.92 4.38
C HIS A 279 -1.93 8.87 5.76
N PRO A 280 -2.37 9.65 6.78
CA PRO A 280 -1.78 9.63 8.13
C PRO A 280 -1.80 8.26 8.81
N THR A 281 -2.69 7.36 8.39
CA THR A 281 -2.76 5.98 8.91
C THR A 281 -1.53 5.12 8.60
N TRP A 282 -0.63 5.56 7.73
CA TRP A 282 0.66 4.93 7.50
C TRP A 282 1.59 4.99 8.72
N PHE A 283 1.35 5.92 9.65
CA PHE A 283 2.31 6.21 10.70
C PHE A 283 1.78 5.82 12.08
N HIS A 284 2.57 5.02 12.80
CA HIS A 284 2.29 4.64 14.18
C HIS A 284 3.58 4.68 15.00
N LYS A 285 3.56 5.36 16.17
CA LYS A 285 4.75 5.60 17.01
C LYS A 285 5.42 4.35 17.56
N SER A 286 4.69 3.24 17.65
CA SER A 286 5.18 1.98 18.22
C SER A 286 5.83 1.05 17.18
N VAL A 287 6.04 1.48 15.95
CA VAL A 287 6.82 0.69 14.99
C VAL A 287 8.29 0.76 15.35
N THR A 288 9.01 -0.33 15.16
CA THR A 288 10.47 -0.37 15.33
C THR A 288 11.13 0.49 14.24
N ARG A 289 10.64 0.39 13.01
CA ARG A 289 11.17 1.11 11.84
C ARG A 289 10.05 1.48 10.86
N CYS A 290 10.22 2.62 10.17
CA CYS A 290 9.34 3.08 9.10
C CYS A 290 10.20 3.39 7.87
N TYR A 291 10.06 2.58 6.82
CA TYR A 291 10.74 2.77 5.55
C TYR A 291 9.90 3.67 4.66
N CYS A 292 10.47 4.79 4.27
CA CYS A 292 9.83 5.83 3.46
C CYS A 292 10.40 5.82 2.03
N PRO A 293 9.55 5.94 0.99
CA PRO A 293 10.00 5.95 -0.39
C PRO A 293 10.67 7.27 -0.79
N SER A 294 10.34 8.37 -0.12
CA SER A 294 10.83 9.70 -0.43
C SER A 294 11.01 10.56 0.82
N SER A 295 11.77 11.65 0.67
CA SER A 295 11.97 12.65 1.73
C SER A 295 10.66 13.32 2.17
N ASP A 296 9.69 13.46 1.25
CA ASP A 296 8.40 14.07 1.56
C ASP A 296 7.54 13.17 2.44
N VAL A 297 7.60 11.86 2.23
CA VAL A 297 6.96 10.88 3.11
C VAL A 297 7.67 10.84 4.47
N ALA A 298 9.00 10.93 4.52
CA ALA A 298 9.75 11.02 5.78
C ALA A 298 9.38 12.27 6.60
N LYS A 299 9.22 13.44 5.96
CA LYS A 299 8.73 14.66 6.62
C LYS A 299 7.32 14.46 7.22
N ARG A 300 6.45 13.69 6.54
CA ARG A 300 5.11 13.35 7.05
C ARG A 300 5.19 12.40 8.26
N ALA A 301 6.09 11.42 8.22
CA ALA A 301 6.34 10.51 9.33
C ALA A 301 6.80 11.27 10.59
N LEU A 302 7.74 12.21 10.45
CA LEU A 302 8.17 13.10 11.55
C LEU A 302 7.01 13.92 12.11
N LYS A 303 6.18 14.53 11.25
CA LYS A 303 4.98 15.28 11.67
C LYS A 303 3.94 14.41 12.38
N ALA A 304 3.87 13.13 12.03
CA ALA A 304 3.01 12.15 12.70
C ALA A 304 3.57 11.70 14.07
N GLY A 305 4.81 12.08 14.39
CA GLY A 305 5.46 11.88 15.69
C GLY A 305 6.34 10.64 15.78
N LEU A 306 6.81 10.11 14.65
CA LEU A 306 7.90 9.14 14.63
C LEU A 306 9.22 9.85 14.95
N GLN A 307 10.14 9.13 15.59
CA GLN A 307 11.48 9.65 15.88
C GLN A 307 12.40 9.51 14.66
N PRO A 308 13.40 10.39 14.48
CA PRO A 308 14.33 10.30 13.35
C PRO A 308 15.01 8.94 13.20
N ASN A 309 15.37 8.29 14.30
CA ASN A 309 16.01 6.97 14.30
C ASN A 309 15.08 5.84 13.83
N GLN A 310 13.75 6.04 13.87
CA GLN A 310 12.78 5.09 13.33
C GLN A 310 12.61 5.20 11.81
N ILE A 311 13.09 6.26 11.17
CA ILE A 311 12.79 6.57 9.77
C ILE A 311 14.01 6.28 8.89
N LYS A 312 13.82 5.48 7.84
CA LYS A 312 14.78 5.24 6.76
C LYS A 312 14.17 5.63 5.42
N VAL A 313 14.95 6.31 4.57
CA VAL A 313 14.52 6.73 3.23
C VAL A 313 15.32 5.93 2.20
N TYR A 314 14.76 4.79 1.77
CA TYR A 314 15.45 3.87 0.85
C TYR A 314 14.84 3.89 -0.55
N GLY A 315 13.57 4.20 -0.71
CA GLY A 315 12.82 4.08 -1.95
C GLY A 315 11.64 3.13 -1.80
N LEU A 316 10.91 2.93 -2.89
CA LEU A 316 9.85 1.91 -2.96
C LEU A 316 10.47 0.53 -3.18
N PRO A 317 9.99 -0.53 -2.49
CA PRO A 317 10.40 -1.89 -2.81
C PRO A 317 9.84 -2.29 -4.18
N VAL A 318 10.73 -2.50 -5.12
CA VAL A 318 10.45 -3.01 -6.47
C VAL A 318 11.06 -4.40 -6.59
N ARG A 319 10.43 -5.26 -7.38
CA ARG A 319 10.87 -6.65 -7.56
C ARG A 319 12.36 -6.72 -7.98
N PRO A 320 13.14 -7.66 -7.41
CA PRO A 320 14.54 -7.86 -7.75
C PRO A 320 14.82 -8.04 -9.25
N SER A 321 13.83 -8.54 -10.03
CA SER A 321 13.94 -8.71 -11.46
C SER A 321 14.20 -7.40 -12.24
N PHE A 322 13.77 -6.25 -11.71
CA PHE A 322 14.06 -4.93 -12.32
C PHE A 322 15.51 -4.47 -12.15
N VAL A 323 16.25 -5.08 -11.24
CA VAL A 323 17.67 -4.73 -10.98
C VAL A 323 18.61 -5.64 -11.75
N LYS A 324 18.13 -6.80 -12.19
CA LYS A 324 18.91 -7.74 -12.98
C LYS A 324 19.16 -7.20 -14.39
N PRO A 325 20.31 -7.51 -15.01
CA PRO A 325 20.52 -7.21 -16.41
C PRO A 325 19.38 -7.81 -17.26
N ILE A 326 18.82 -7.00 -18.14
CA ILE A 326 17.83 -7.44 -19.12
C ILE A 326 18.48 -7.54 -20.50
N GLN A 327 17.84 -8.32 -21.38
CA GLN A 327 18.28 -8.45 -22.77
C GLN A 327 18.28 -7.10 -23.51
N PRO A 328 19.05 -6.96 -24.60
CA PRO A 328 18.99 -5.79 -25.46
C PRO A 328 17.57 -5.50 -25.95
N MET A 329 17.24 -4.22 -26.13
CA MET A 329 15.88 -3.76 -26.50
C MET A 329 15.34 -4.45 -27.77
N GLY A 330 16.18 -4.64 -28.80
CA GLY A 330 15.76 -5.32 -30.04
C GLY A 330 15.37 -6.78 -29.81
N GLU A 331 16.11 -7.52 -28.96
CA GLU A 331 15.78 -8.89 -28.61
C GLU A 331 14.47 -8.98 -27.83
N LEU A 332 14.27 -8.11 -26.85
CA LEU A 332 13.02 -8.03 -26.11
C LEU A 332 11.82 -7.72 -27.03
N ARG A 333 12.00 -6.83 -28.00
CA ARG A 333 10.95 -6.54 -29.00
C ARG A 333 10.62 -7.77 -29.82
N ARG A 334 11.63 -8.49 -30.30
CA ARG A 334 11.45 -9.73 -31.06
C ARG A 334 10.67 -10.78 -30.26
N GLU A 335 11.03 -11.01 -29.00
CA GLU A 335 10.33 -11.95 -28.11
C GLU A 335 8.88 -11.53 -27.81
N LEU A 336 8.64 -10.23 -27.75
CA LEU A 336 7.29 -9.67 -27.54
C LEU A 336 6.46 -9.62 -28.82
N GLY A 337 7.03 -9.97 -30.00
CA GLY A 337 6.37 -9.93 -31.32
C GLY A 337 6.26 -8.50 -31.86
N MET A 338 7.18 -7.62 -31.49
CA MET A 338 7.25 -6.22 -31.91
C MET A 338 8.27 -6.05 -33.04
N ASN A 339 8.23 -4.94 -33.75
CA ASN A 339 9.28 -4.56 -34.70
C ASN A 339 10.53 -4.13 -33.91
N GLU A 340 11.70 -4.63 -34.33
CA GLU A 340 12.97 -4.41 -33.59
C GLU A 340 13.45 -2.96 -33.67
N GLU A 341 13.23 -2.27 -34.79
CA GLU A 341 13.77 -0.94 -35.09
C GLU A 341 12.83 0.21 -34.70
N LEU A 342 11.50 0.00 -34.80
CA LEU A 342 10.55 1.07 -34.54
C LEU A 342 10.51 1.46 -33.06
N PRO A 343 10.54 2.77 -32.72
CA PRO A 343 10.38 3.21 -31.34
C PRO A 343 9.00 2.79 -30.80
N ALA A 344 8.97 2.39 -29.52
CA ALA A 344 7.80 1.77 -28.91
C ALA A 344 7.30 2.55 -27.69
N VAL A 345 5.97 2.69 -27.58
CA VAL A 345 5.31 3.20 -26.39
C VAL A 345 4.57 2.09 -25.65
N LEU A 346 4.82 1.98 -24.34
CA LEU A 346 4.08 1.10 -23.45
C LEU A 346 2.82 1.82 -22.94
N LEU A 347 1.63 1.24 -23.17
CA LEU A 347 0.36 1.77 -22.68
C LEU A 347 -0.25 0.81 -21.66
N MET A 348 -0.43 1.26 -20.41
CA MET A 348 -1.00 0.41 -19.36
C MET A 348 -1.83 1.18 -18.33
N GLY A 349 -2.81 0.50 -17.71
CA GLY A 349 -3.68 1.04 -16.66
C GLY A 349 -3.59 0.30 -15.32
N GLY A 350 -2.40 -0.23 -15.01
CA GLY A 350 -2.19 -1.10 -13.84
C GLY A 350 -2.83 -2.48 -14.03
N GLY A 351 -2.82 -3.31 -12.97
CA GLY A 351 -3.29 -4.69 -13.03
C GLY A 351 -4.75 -4.87 -13.46
N GLU A 352 -5.59 -3.86 -13.28
CA GLU A 352 -7.01 -3.89 -13.66
C GLU A 352 -7.30 -3.23 -15.01
N GLY A 353 -6.29 -2.75 -15.73
CA GLY A 353 -6.46 -2.08 -17.03
C GLY A 353 -7.38 -0.87 -16.95
N MET A 354 -7.17 -0.01 -15.95
CA MET A 354 -7.99 1.18 -15.69
C MET A 354 -7.59 2.36 -16.57
N GLY A 355 -8.53 3.28 -16.78
CA GLY A 355 -8.31 4.53 -17.51
C GLY A 355 -8.74 4.44 -18.98
N PRO A 356 -8.50 5.50 -19.78
CA PRO A 356 -8.95 5.64 -21.16
C PRO A 356 -8.03 4.93 -22.16
N LEU A 357 -7.66 3.65 -21.88
CA LEU A 357 -6.67 2.92 -22.67
C LEU A 357 -7.11 2.72 -24.13
N GLU A 358 -8.38 2.35 -24.38
CA GLU A 358 -8.89 2.16 -25.74
C GLU A 358 -8.82 3.47 -26.55
N ALA A 359 -9.29 4.57 -25.96
CA ALA A 359 -9.27 5.87 -26.64
C ALA A 359 -7.83 6.34 -26.92
N THR A 360 -6.93 6.13 -25.96
CA THR A 360 -5.51 6.49 -26.11
C THR A 360 -4.83 5.64 -27.18
N ALA A 361 -5.06 4.32 -27.17
CA ALA A 361 -4.49 3.42 -28.19
C ALA A 361 -4.95 3.79 -29.61
N ARG A 362 -6.25 4.09 -29.81
CA ARG A 362 -6.78 4.47 -31.14
C ARG A 362 -6.10 5.72 -31.67
N VAL A 363 -6.00 6.78 -30.85
CA VAL A 363 -5.37 8.04 -31.29
C VAL A 363 -3.86 7.87 -31.51
N LEU A 364 -3.19 7.03 -30.70
CA LEU A 364 -1.78 6.68 -30.95
C LEU A 364 -1.64 5.93 -32.29
N GLY A 365 -2.54 4.97 -32.59
CA GLY A 365 -2.54 4.22 -33.85
C GLY A 365 -2.68 5.11 -35.08
N GLU A 366 -3.45 6.20 -34.96
CA GLU A 366 -3.57 7.21 -36.01
C GLU A 366 -2.32 8.10 -36.12
N MET A 367 -1.81 8.61 -34.99
CA MET A 367 -0.76 9.63 -34.99
C MET A 367 0.67 9.08 -35.16
N LEU A 368 0.86 7.78 -34.92
CA LEU A 368 2.16 7.11 -35.15
C LEU A 368 2.28 6.51 -36.56
N TYR A 369 1.37 6.84 -37.46
CA TYR A 369 1.48 6.59 -38.89
C TYR A 369 1.74 7.89 -39.63
N SER A 370 2.78 7.95 -40.41
CA SER A 370 3.12 9.13 -41.24
C SER A 370 2.45 9.02 -42.59
N GLU A 371 1.42 9.82 -42.84
CA GLU A 371 0.78 9.87 -44.17
C GLU A 371 1.76 10.40 -45.24
N ILE A 372 2.78 11.17 -44.87
CA ILE A 372 3.79 11.71 -45.79
C ILE A 372 4.76 10.63 -46.24
N LEU A 373 5.21 9.78 -45.29
CA LEU A 373 6.16 8.69 -45.57
C LEU A 373 5.44 7.41 -46.02
N GLY A 374 4.14 7.29 -45.74
CA GLY A 374 3.39 6.07 -46.01
C GLY A 374 3.71 4.89 -45.09
N GLU A 375 4.36 5.17 -43.93
CA GLU A 375 4.86 4.13 -43.02
C GLU A 375 4.68 4.49 -41.55
N PRO A 376 4.72 3.47 -40.63
CA PRO A 376 4.73 3.69 -39.21
C PRO A 376 5.99 4.41 -38.73
N ILE A 377 5.84 5.42 -37.86
CA ILE A 377 6.94 6.10 -37.16
C ILE A 377 7.11 5.61 -35.71
N GLY A 378 6.29 4.65 -35.31
CA GLY A 378 6.34 4.04 -33.98
C GLY A 378 5.37 2.89 -33.86
N GLN A 379 5.40 2.22 -32.69
CA GLN A 379 4.57 1.06 -32.38
C GLN A 379 4.07 1.11 -30.95
N ILE A 380 3.06 0.29 -30.63
CA ILE A 380 2.41 0.29 -29.32
C ILE A 380 2.46 -1.11 -28.69
N LEU A 381 2.87 -1.20 -27.44
CA LEU A 381 2.66 -2.34 -26.58
C LEU A 381 1.55 -1.99 -25.56
N VAL A 382 0.40 -2.66 -25.61
CA VAL A 382 -0.72 -2.41 -24.70
C VAL A 382 -0.82 -3.54 -23.68
N ILE A 383 -0.76 -3.19 -22.40
CA ILE A 383 -0.99 -4.14 -21.31
C ILE A 383 -2.37 -3.89 -20.69
N CYS A 384 -3.30 -4.79 -20.99
CA CYS A 384 -4.70 -4.71 -20.53
C CYS A 384 -4.92 -5.26 -19.12
N GLY A 385 -3.91 -5.91 -18.52
CA GLY A 385 -4.05 -6.53 -17.21
C GLY A 385 -5.17 -7.57 -17.20
N ARG A 386 -6.01 -7.56 -16.15
CA ARG A 386 -7.16 -8.48 -16.03
C ARG A 386 -8.37 -8.09 -16.88
N ASN A 387 -8.32 -7.00 -17.63
CA ASN A 387 -9.43 -6.49 -18.45
C ASN A 387 -9.52 -7.20 -19.81
N LYS A 388 -10.02 -8.44 -19.81
CA LYS A 388 -10.21 -9.25 -21.03
C LYS A 388 -11.10 -8.57 -22.07
N LYS A 389 -12.13 -7.80 -21.63
CA LYS A 389 -13.04 -7.08 -22.54
C LYS A 389 -12.28 -6.01 -23.34
N LEU A 390 -11.37 -5.28 -22.70
CA LEU A 390 -10.52 -4.30 -23.36
C LEU A 390 -9.56 -4.98 -24.35
N ALA A 391 -8.90 -6.07 -23.94
CA ALA A 391 -7.99 -6.81 -24.80
C ALA A 391 -8.67 -7.29 -26.08
N ASN A 392 -9.84 -7.91 -25.97
CA ASN A 392 -10.62 -8.37 -27.13
C ASN A 392 -11.03 -7.23 -28.07
N LYS A 393 -11.39 -6.07 -27.52
CA LYS A 393 -11.71 -4.89 -28.34
C LYS A 393 -10.51 -4.37 -29.13
N LEU A 394 -9.34 -4.32 -28.50
CA LEU A 394 -8.12 -3.82 -29.14
C LEU A 394 -7.59 -4.80 -30.18
N LEU A 395 -7.71 -6.11 -29.95
CA LEU A 395 -7.34 -7.16 -30.91
C LEU A 395 -8.21 -7.17 -32.16
N ALA A 396 -9.45 -6.67 -32.07
CA ALA A 396 -10.39 -6.61 -33.19
C ALA A 396 -10.19 -5.36 -34.10
N ILE A 397 -9.24 -4.49 -33.78
CA ILE A 397 -8.97 -3.27 -34.58
C ILE A 397 -7.96 -3.61 -35.67
N ASP A 398 -8.25 -3.18 -36.90
CA ASP A 398 -7.29 -3.14 -38.00
C ASP A 398 -6.38 -1.91 -37.82
N TRP A 399 -5.12 -2.13 -37.43
CA TRP A 399 -4.16 -1.09 -37.11
C TRP A 399 -3.26 -0.73 -38.30
N LYS A 400 -3.08 0.55 -38.59
CA LYS A 400 -2.10 1.02 -39.57
C LYS A 400 -0.64 0.88 -39.11
N ILE A 401 -0.39 0.62 -37.82
CA ILE A 401 0.94 0.49 -37.21
C ILE A 401 1.02 -0.84 -36.43
N PRO A 402 2.22 -1.35 -36.11
CA PRO A 402 2.36 -2.52 -35.25
C PRO A 402 1.79 -2.24 -33.84
N VAL A 403 0.87 -3.07 -33.38
CA VAL A 403 0.25 -3.00 -32.04
C VAL A 403 0.25 -4.39 -31.43
N GLN A 404 0.93 -4.53 -30.31
CA GLN A 404 0.91 -5.73 -29.50
C GLN A 404 -0.04 -5.54 -28.32
N VAL A 405 -1.00 -6.46 -28.16
CA VAL A 405 -1.98 -6.43 -27.06
C VAL A 405 -1.76 -7.63 -26.17
N LYS A 406 -1.42 -7.38 -24.91
CA LYS A 406 -1.22 -8.42 -23.90
C LYS A 406 -2.21 -8.24 -22.74
N GLY A 407 -2.58 -9.35 -22.12
CA GLY A 407 -3.38 -9.38 -20.88
C GLY A 407 -2.54 -9.05 -19.66
N PHE A 408 -2.71 -9.83 -18.59
CA PHE A 408 -1.86 -9.73 -17.40
C PHE A 408 -0.48 -10.32 -17.69
N VAL A 409 0.58 -9.56 -17.40
CA VAL A 409 1.98 -9.98 -17.59
C VAL A 409 2.68 -10.08 -16.23
N THR A 410 3.59 -11.03 -16.09
CA THR A 410 4.40 -11.28 -14.90
C THR A 410 5.77 -10.62 -15.00
N LYS A 411 6.33 -10.55 -16.20
CA LYS A 411 7.66 -9.97 -16.51
C LYS A 411 7.50 -8.55 -17.08
N MET A 412 7.14 -7.61 -16.22
CA MET A 412 6.93 -6.22 -16.62
C MET A 412 8.25 -5.52 -16.98
N GLU A 413 9.35 -5.92 -16.37
CA GLU A 413 10.70 -5.47 -16.67
C GLU A 413 11.08 -5.67 -18.14
N GLU A 414 10.71 -6.80 -18.75
CA GLU A 414 10.93 -7.07 -20.17
C GLU A 414 10.07 -6.15 -21.05
N CYS A 415 8.78 -5.95 -20.67
CA CYS A 415 7.89 -5.04 -21.39
C CYS A 415 8.37 -3.57 -21.33
N MET A 416 8.88 -3.15 -20.17
CA MET A 416 9.45 -1.80 -20.01
C MET A 416 10.75 -1.66 -20.77
N GLY A 417 11.63 -2.67 -20.74
CA GLY A 417 12.89 -2.68 -21.47
C GLY A 417 12.74 -2.65 -23.00
N ALA A 418 11.63 -3.13 -23.54
CA ALA A 418 11.31 -3.10 -24.97
C ALA A 418 10.82 -1.73 -25.46
N CYS A 419 10.46 -0.80 -24.56
CA CYS A 419 9.81 0.46 -24.91
C CYS A 419 10.67 1.69 -24.64
N ASN A 420 10.35 2.82 -25.30
CA ASN A 420 11.07 4.09 -25.17
C ASN A 420 10.37 5.06 -24.20
N CYS A 421 9.07 4.91 -23.97
CA CYS A 421 8.29 5.67 -23.01
C CYS A 421 7.06 4.88 -22.54
N ILE A 422 6.43 5.34 -21.45
CA ILE A 422 5.25 4.69 -20.89
C ILE A 422 4.11 5.70 -20.67
N ILE A 423 2.90 5.26 -20.98
CA ILE A 423 1.65 5.97 -20.65
C ILE A 423 0.94 5.15 -19.57
N THR A 424 0.73 5.77 -18.40
CA THR A 424 0.11 5.08 -17.26
C THR A 424 -0.56 6.05 -16.30
N LYS A 425 -1.38 5.54 -15.36
CA LYS A 425 -1.83 6.34 -14.22
C LYS A 425 -0.67 6.59 -13.23
N ALA A 426 -0.82 7.59 -12.35
CA ALA A 426 0.22 7.95 -11.38
C ALA A 426 0.39 6.96 -10.22
N GLY A 427 0.40 5.64 -10.50
CA GLY A 427 0.62 4.59 -9.51
C GLY A 427 2.07 4.55 -9.02
N PRO A 428 2.31 4.51 -7.69
CA PRO A 428 3.65 4.62 -7.11
C PRO A 428 4.60 3.51 -7.58
N GLY A 429 4.15 2.25 -7.61
CA GLY A 429 4.97 1.12 -8.05
C GLY A 429 5.41 1.25 -9.50
N THR A 430 4.46 1.53 -10.41
CA THR A 430 4.78 1.70 -11.85
C THR A 430 5.72 2.88 -12.08
N ILE A 431 5.59 3.98 -11.33
CA ILE A 431 6.52 5.12 -11.40
C ILE A 431 7.94 4.67 -10.99
N ALA A 432 8.07 3.95 -9.88
CA ALA A 432 9.37 3.47 -9.41
C ALA A 432 10.01 2.47 -10.40
N GLU A 433 9.22 1.52 -10.91
CA GLU A 433 9.64 0.56 -11.95
C GLU A 433 10.13 1.29 -13.22
N SER A 434 9.35 2.27 -13.69
CA SER A 434 9.72 3.10 -14.86
C SER A 434 11.01 3.89 -14.65
N MET A 435 11.20 4.46 -13.45
CA MET A 435 12.43 5.20 -13.13
C MET A 435 13.66 4.28 -13.14
N ILE A 436 13.54 3.06 -12.58
CA ILE A 436 14.61 2.06 -12.60
C ILE A 436 14.96 1.65 -14.04
N SER A 437 13.93 1.48 -14.89
CA SER A 437 14.10 1.16 -16.31
C SER A 437 14.55 2.36 -17.17
N GLY A 438 14.71 3.56 -16.59
CA GLY A 438 15.03 4.78 -17.33
C GLY A 438 13.93 5.19 -18.32
N LEU A 439 12.66 4.83 -18.06
CA LEU A 439 11.56 4.98 -18.99
C LEU A 439 10.75 6.25 -18.71
N PRO A 440 10.78 7.29 -19.58
CA PRO A 440 10.01 8.51 -19.43
C PRO A 440 8.51 8.26 -19.37
N LEU A 441 7.80 9.01 -18.50
CA LEU A 441 6.40 8.77 -18.19
C LEU A 441 5.46 9.84 -18.81
N ILE A 442 4.34 9.39 -19.34
CA ILE A 442 3.17 10.24 -19.55
C ILE A 442 2.09 9.76 -18.58
N LEU A 443 1.82 10.57 -17.56
CA LEU A 443 0.77 10.25 -16.59
C LEU A 443 -0.57 10.69 -17.15
N ASN A 444 -1.54 9.77 -17.26
CA ASN A 444 -2.87 10.02 -17.84
C ASN A 444 -4.00 10.12 -16.82
N GLY A 445 -3.70 9.88 -15.55
CA GLY A 445 -4.67 9.92 -14.46
C GLY A 445 -4.06 9.61 -13.11
N TYR A 446 -4.86 9.71 -12.05
CA TYR A 446 -4.46 9.40 -10.68
C TYR A 446 -5.68 9.11 -9.80
N ILE A 447 -5.48 8.35 -8.74
CA ILE A 447 -6.49 8.17 -7.68
C ILE A 447 -6.42 9.40 -6.76
N ALA A 448 -7.55 10.10 -6.62
CA ALA A 448 -7.64 11.34 -5.84
C ALA A 448 -7.22 11.11 -4.37
N GLY A 449 -6.45 12.04 -3.82
CA GLY A 449 -5.91 11.98 -2.46
C GLY A 449 -4.67 11.09 -2.34
N GLN A 450 -4.72 9.87 -2.85
CA GLN A 450 -3.65 8.88 -2.72
C GLN A 450 -2.49 9.10 -3.70
N GLU A 451 -2.80 9.35 -4.99
CA GLU A 451 -1.80 9.43 -6.06
C GLU A 451 -1.57 10.86 -6.58
N VAL A 452 -2.34 11.85 -6.09
CA VAL A 452 -2.29 13.22 -6.63
C VAL A 452 -0.91 13.87 -6.56
N GLY A 453 -0.13 13.61 -5.52
CA GLY A 453 1.21 14.17 -5.36
C GLY A 453 2.28 13.47 -6.21
N ASN A 454 1.96 12.32 -6.80
CA ASN A 454 2.88 11.62 -7.70
C ASN A 454 3.00 12.32 -9.06
N VAL A 455 1.98 13.11 -9.45
CA VAL A 455 2.02 13.91 -10.69
C VAL A 455 3.11 14.98 -10.63
N PRO A 456 3.12 15.93 -9.67
CA PRO A 456 4.22 16.88 -9.55
C PRO A 456 5.55 16.19 -9.29
N TYR A 457 5.60 15.09 -8.55
CA TYR A 457 6.84 14.33 -8.34
C TYR A 457 7.51 13.90 -9.66
N VAL A 458 6.73 13.44 -10.64
CA VAL A 458 7.25 13.06 -11.96
C VAL A 458 7.57 14.27 -12.84
N VAL A 459 6.65 15.25 -12.89
CA VAL A 459 6.74 16.39 -13.82
C VAL A 459 7.81 17.39 -13.38
N ASP A 460 7.85 17.77 -12.10
CA ASP A 460 8.77 18.78 -11.57
C ASP A 460 10.22 18.29 -11.57
N ASN A 461 10.42 16.97 -11.49
CA ASN A 461 11.74 16.35 -11.63
C ASN A 461 12.12 16.05 -13.09
N GLY A 462 11.32 16.47 -14.05
CA GLY A 462 11.61 16.30 -15.47
C GLY A 462 11.69 14.84 -15.93
N CYS A 463 10.92 13.94 -15.28
CA CYS A 463 10.86 12.52 -15.63
C CYS A 463 9.71 12.19 -16.59
N GLY A 464 8.85 13.16 -16.87
CA GLY A 464 7.68 12.94 -17.72
C GLY A 464 6.75 14.11 -17.81
N LYS A 465 5.56 13.85 -18.38
CA LYS A 465 4.48 14.82 -18.56
C LYS A 465 3.17 14.31 -18.00
N PHE A 466 2.20 15.21 -17.84
CA PHE A 466 0.85 14.86 -17.44
C PHE A 466 -0.17 15.39 -18.42
N SER A 467 -1.01 14.52 -18.95
CA SER A 467 -2.20 14.92 -19.74
C SER A 467 -3.30 13.85 -19.61
N LYS A 468 -4.56 14.31 -19.53
CA LYS A 468 -5.75 13.46 -19.58
C LYS A 468 -6.33 13.31 -20.98
N SER A 469 -5.84 14.09 -21.95
CA SER A 469 -6.32 14.08 -23.33
C SER A 469 -5.60 13.01 -24.14
N PRO A 470 -6.28 11.97 -24.66
CA PRO A 470 -5.68 10.98 -25.54
C PRO A 470 -4.96 11.62 -26.75
N ARG A 471 -5.53 12.68 -27.31
CA ARG A 471 -4.96 13.39 -28.47
C ARG A 471 -3.66 14.11 -28.13
N GLU A 472 -3.61 14.79 -26.98
CA GLU A 472 -2.39 15.45 -26.50
C GLU A 472 -1.30 14.43 -26.16
N ILE A 473 -1.66 13.31 -25.51
CA ILE A 473 -0.76 12.21 -25.20
C ILE A 473 -0.12 11.67 -26.48
N ALA A 474 -0.93 11.36 -27.50
CA ALA A 474 -0.44 10.83 -28.76
C ALA A 474 0.45 11.84 -29.52
N LYS A 475 0.12 13.13 -29.46
CA LYS A 475 0.97 14.21 -30.01
C LYS A 475 2.34 14.24 -29.32
N ILE A 476 2.37 14.17 -27.98
CA ILE A 476 3.63 14.13 -27.21
C ILE A 476 4.48 12.93 -27.64
N VAL A 477 3.88 11.75 -27.78
CA VAL A 477 4.60 10.53 -28.18
C VAL A 477 5.16 10.67 -29.61
N ALA A 478 4.36 11.14 -30.56
CA ALA A 478 4.81 11.35 -31.93
C ALA A 478 5.98 12.37 -32.02
N GLU A 479 5.91 13.47 -31.24
CA GLU A 479 7.00 14.45 -31.13
C GLU A 479 8.27 13.82 -30.51
N TRP A 480 8.13 12.96 -29.50
CA TRP A 480 9.23 12.27 -28.85
C TRP A 480 9.91 11.24 -29.76
N PHE A 481 9.14 10.58 -30.63
CA PHE A 481 9.68 9.63 -31.62
C PHE A 481 10.28 10.31 -32.87
N GLY A 482 10.06 11.63 -33.00
CA GLY A 482 10.59 12.44 -34.09
C GLY A 482 11.42 13.63 -33.60
N SER A 483 10.87 14.84 -33.77
CA SER A 483 11.57 16.10 -33.58
C SER A 483 12.07 16.41 -32.16
N ARG A 484 11.50 15.76 -31.12
CA ARG A 484 11.86 15.97 -29.71
C ARG A 484 12.51 14.74 -29.06
N SER A 485 13.24 13.96 -29.83
CA SER A 485 13.93 12.77 -29.29
C SER A 485 14.96 13.11 -28.19
N GLU A 486 15.57 14.31 -28.23
CA GLU A 486 16.48 14.76 -27.17
C GLU A 486 15.75 15.04 -25.84
N GLU A 487 14.53 15.56 -25.89
CA GLU A 487 13.69 15.73 -24.69
C GLU A 487 13.43 14.38 -24.03
N LEU A 488 13.06 13.37 -24.83
CA LEU A 488 12.86 12.00 -24.35
C LEU A 488 14.11 11.44 -23.68
N ARG A 489 15.30 11.59 -24.32
CA ARG A 489 16.57 11.15 -23.74
C ARG A 489 16.93 11.88 -22.44
N ALA A 490 16.65 13.19 -22.37
CA ALA A 490 16.86 13.96 -21.15
C ALA A 490 15.98 13.48 -19.99
N MET A 491 14.70 13.20 -20.25
CA MET A 491 13.77 12.63 -19.26
C MET A 491 14.21 11.24 -18.80
N SER A 492 14.70 10.39 -19.70
CA SER A 492 15.27 9.07 -19.36
C SER A 492 16.43 9.20 -18.37
N ARG A 493 17.38 10.11 -18.64
CA ARG A 493 18.49 10.39 -17.71
C ARG A 493 18.00 10.88 -16.34
N ASN A 494 16.94 11.68 -16.29
CA ASN A 494 16.36 12.15 -15.04
C ASN A 494 15.68 11.01 -14.27
N CYS A 495 14.97 10.11 -14.95
CA CYS A 495 14.41 8.90 -14.34
C CYS A 495 15.50 8.08 -13.64
N LEU A 496 16.59 7.78 -14.33
CA LEU A 496 17.72 7.01 -13.79
C LEU A 496 18.39 7.70 -12.58
N LYS A 497 18.48 9.03 -12.55
CA LYS A 497 19.01 9.77 -11.38
C LYS A 497 18.15 9.63 -10.13
N LEU A 498 16.82 9.53 -10.30
CA LEU A 498 15.87 9.38 -9.20
C LEU A 498 15.60 7.93 -8.81
N ALA A 499 15.99 7.00 -9.65
CA ALA A 499 15.81 5.57 -9.43
C ALA A 499 16.44 5.11 -8.10
N ARG A 500 15.80 4.15 -7.44
CA ARG A 500 16.26 3.51 -6.20
C ARG A 500 16.18 1.99 -6.37
N PRO A 501 17.03 1.42 -7.24
CA PRO A 501 16.99 0.00 -7.57
C PRO A 501 17.30 -0.90 -6.36
N ASP A 502 18.13 -0.42 -5.45
CA ASP A 502 18.59 -1.11 -4.25
C ASP A 502 17.66 -1.00 -3.04
N ALA A 503 16.51 -0.32 -3.20
CA ALA A 503 15.61 -0.04 -2.08
C ALA A 503 15.13 -1.30 -1.35
N VAL A 504 14.70 -2.33 -2.07
CA VAL A 504 14.19 -3.57 -1.48
C VAL A 504 15.28 -4.33 -0.72
N PHE A 505 16.49 -4.36 -1.24
CA PHE A 505 17.65 -5.02 -0.60
C PHE A 505 18.07 -4.28 0.68
N LYS A 506 18.13 -2.94 0.63
CA LYS A 506 18.40 -2.13 1.83
C LYS A 506 17.36 -2.34 2.94
N ILE A 507 16.08 -2.53 2.55
CA ILE A 507 15.02 -2.82 3.52
C ILE A 507 15.26 -4.17 4.19
N VAL A 508 15.53 -5.23 3.44
CA VAL A 508 15.69 -6.58 4.02
C VAL A 508 16.97 -6.70 4.84
N HIS A 509 18.06 -6.04 4.44
CA HIS A 509 19.29 -5.98 5.25
C HIS A 509 19.13 -5.19 6.56
N ASP A 510 18.45 -4.02 6.54
CA ASP A 510 18.15 -3.28 7.79
C ASP A 510 17.21 -4.08 8.71
N LEU A 511 16.33 -4.92 8.16
CA LEU A 511 15.46 -5.81 8.93
C LEU A 511 16.26 -6.96 9.57
N ASP A 512 17.17 -7.58 8.84
CA ASP A 512 18.08 -8.61 9.36
C ASP A 512 18.94 -8.05 10.49
N GLU A 513 19.54 -6.87 10.27
CA GLU A 513 20.33 -6.20 11.31
C GLU A 513 19.52 -5.93 12.59
N LEU A 514 18.26 -5.46 12.46
CA LEU A 514 17.38 -5.23 13.61
C LEU A 514 17.09 -6.50 14.41
N VAL A 515 16.94 -7.64 13.74
CA VAL A 515 16.72 -8.93 14.41
C VAL A 515 17.98 -9.39 15.10
N ARG A 516 19.13 -9.36 14.43
CA ARG A 516 20.44 -9.74 15.02
C ARG A 516 20.78 -8.88 16.24
N GLN A 517 20.54 -7.55 16.16
CA GLN A 517 20.75 -6.63 17.30
C GLN A 517 19.83 -6.97 18.48
N ARG A 518 18.57 -7.35 18.22
CA ARG A 518 17.64 -7.74 19.28
C ARG A 518 18.07 -9.05 19.95
N ASP A 519 18.50 -10.03 19.17
CA ASP A 519 18.90 -11.34 19.69
C ASP A 519 20.20 -11.26 20.52
N LEU A 520 21.08 -10.31 20.17
CA LEU A 520 22.30 -10.02 20.93
C LEU A 520 22.06 -9.18 22.19
N ALA A 521 20.89 -8.50 22.31
CA ALA A 521 20.57 -7.72 23.50
C ALA A 521 20.45 -8.67 24.72
N PRO A 522 21.20 -8.42 25.84
CA PRO A 522 21.16 -9.28 27.01
C PRO A 522 19.71 -9.40 27.49
N GLN A 523 19.21 -10.62 27.57
CA GLN A 523 17.95 -10.91 28.26
C GLN A 523 18.22 -10.67 29.76
N TYR A 524 18.10 -9.43 30.22
CA TYR A 524 18.06 -9.17 31.65
C TYR A 524 16.79 -9.83 32.19
N SER A 525 16.91 -11.09 32.59
CA SER A 525 15.96 -11.69 33.49
C SER A 525 15.96 -10.84 34.74
N CYS A 526 14.88 -10.12 35.02
CA CYS A 526 14.59 -9.64 36.36
C CYS A 526 14.45 -10.88 37.26
N SER A 527 15.55 -11.38 37.76
CA SER A 527 15.57 -12.15 39.00
C SER A 527 15.17 -11.14 40.08
N ALA A 528 13.87 -11.06 40.36
CA ALA A 528 13.39 -10.47 41.59
C ALA A 528 14.06 -11.21 42.72
N SER A 529 15.08 -10.63 43.29
CA SER A 529 15.60 -11.00 44.59
C SER A 529 14.49 -10.79 45.61
N SER A 530 14.15 -11.88 46.25
CA SER A 530 13.33 -12.06 47.45
C SER A 530 13.41 -10.94 48.48
#